data_6dbccf5dcc59cbf915254e92465f60ae
#
_entry.id   6dbccf5dcc59cbf915254e92465f60ae
#
_cell.length_a   1.000
_cell.length_b   1.000
_cell.length_c   1.000
_cell.angle_alpha   90.00
_cell.angle_beta   90.00
_cell.angle_gamma   90.00
#
_symmetry.space_group_name_H-M   'P 1'
#
loop_
_entity.id
_entity.type
_entity.pdbx_description
1 polymer ?
#
loop_
_entity_poly.entity_id
_entity_poly.type
_entity_poly.pdbx_seq_one_letter_code
_entity_poly.pdbx_strand_id
1 'polypeptide(L)'
;MKKSGQAGFSLLEVLVALAIFAIAAGGVLVALGHHLKNVSFLQDHSRAVRIASREMNALRRMTSLPEEEKEGSEDRFTWVSQVNTDGLDEWPGLDSSTGTPARISVTVQWSDSEGGPSSGKVHLDGFGVFGTEK
;
A
#
# COMPACT_ATOMS: atom_id res chain seq x y z
N MET A 1 47.40 43.69 -36.13
CA MET A 1 46.43 43.55 -35.04
C MET A 1 45.13 42.99 -35.61
N LYS A 2 44.79 41.73 -35.32
CA LYS A 2 43.52 41.12 -35.70
C LYS A 2 42.46 41.54 -34.68
N LYS A 3 41.49 42.35 -35.10
CA LYS A 3 40.28 42.62 -34.30
C LYS A 3 39.45 41.33 -34.31
N SER A 4 39.40 40.64 -33.17
CA SER A 4 38.42 39.59 -32.92
C SER A 4 37.04 40.24 -32.88
N GLY A 5 36.20 39.95 -33.89
CA GLY A 5 34.82 40.39 -33.90
C GLY A 5 34.10 39.72 -32.72
N GLN A 6 33.57 40.51 -31.80
CA GLN A 6 32.61 40.03 -30.79
C GLN A 6 31.32 39.68 -31.54
N ALA A 7 31.05 38.41 -31.72
CA ALA A 7 29.75 37.89 -32.18
C ALA A 7 28.76 38.13 -31.04
N GLY A 8 27.92 39.12 -31.14
CA GLY A 8 26.77 39.33 -30.26
C GLY A 8 25.72 38.26 -30.51
N PHE A 9 25.07 37.76 -29.47
CA PHE A 9 23.93 36.83 -29.58
C PHE A 9 22.81 37.44 -30.39
N SER A 10 22.27 36.72 -31.36
CA SER A 10 21.11 37.12 -32.13
C SER A 10 19.84 37.00 -31.28
N LEU A 11 18.90 37.95 -31.45
CA LEU A 11 17.60 37.90 -30.79
C LEU A 11 16.87 36.59 -31.08
N LEU A 12 17.02 36.06 -32.28
CA LEU A 12 16.47 34.80 -32.73
C LEU A 12 17.02 33.60 -31.90
N GLU A 13 18.32 33.61 -31.62
CA GLU A 13 18.99 32.55 -30.85
C GLU A 13 18.48 32.50 -29.40
N VAL A 14 18.25 33.67 -28.80
CA VAL A 14 17.64 33.77 -27.46
C VAL A 14 16.20 33.25 -27.44
N LEU A 15 15.41 33.59 -28.46
CA LEU A 15 14.03 33.08 -28.58
C LEU A 15 13.97 31.57 -28.75
N VAL A 16 14.84 30.99 -29.57
CA VAL A 16 14.93 29.56 -29.79
C VAL A 16 15.37 28.87 -28.49
N ALA A 17 16.36 29.41 -27.80
CA ALA A 17 16.82 28.86 -26.51
C ALA A 17 15.72 28.88 -25.47
N LEU A 18 14.95 29.97 -25.38
CA LEU A 18 13.80 30.08 -24.47
C LEU A 18 12.68 29.09 -24.82
N ALA A 19 12.41 28.88 -26.10
CA ALA A 19 11.41 27.89 -26.53
C ALA A 19 11.82 26.46 -26.15
N ILE A 20 13.07 26.09 -26.39
CA ILE A 20 13.59 24.75 -25.98
C ILE A 20 13.54 24.61 -24.47
N PHE A 21 13.93 25.64 -23.73
CA PHE A 21 13.88 25.61 -22.26
C PHE A 21 12.46 25.47 -21.74
N ALA A 22 11.48 26.16 -22.31
CA ALA A 22 10.08 26.06 -21.92
C ALA A 22 9.52 24.63 -22.11
N ILE A 23 9.85 23.99 -23.25
CA ILE A 23 9.45 22.62 -23.56
C ILE A 23 10.09 21.67 -22.56
N ALA A 24 11.38 21.79 -22.29
CA ALA A 24 12.11 20.94 -21.34
C ALA A 24 11.56 21.09 -19.90
N ALA A 25 11.33 22.33 -19.45
CA ALA A 25 10.78 22.62 -18.14
C ALA A 25 9.36 22.06 -17.99
N GLY A 26 8.52 22.18 -19.03
CA GLY A 26 7.18 21.59 -19.05
C GLY A 26 7.20 20.07 -18.87
N GLY A 27 8.10 19.38 -19.56
CA GLY A 27 8.28 17.93 -19.42
C GLY A 27 8.67 17.50 -18.00
N VAL A 28 9.58 18.23 -17.38
CA VAL A 28 10.00 17.99 -15.99
C VAL A 28 8.83 18.15 -15.01
N LEU A 29 8.01 19.20 -15.17
CA LEU A 29 6.86 19.45 -14.29
C LEU A 29 5.82 18.31 -14.39
N VAL A 30 5.56 17.81 -15.58
CA VAL A 30 4.65 16.66 -15.79
C VAL A 30 5.21 15.40 -15.12
N ALA A 31 6.51 15.11 -15.29
CA ALA A 31 7.16 13.97 -14.66
C ALA A 31 7.08 14.04 -13.13
N LEU A 32 7.32 15.22 -12.53
CA LEU A 32 7.21 15.41 -11.08
C LEU A 32 5.79 15.17 -10.57
N GLY A 33 4.76 15.59 -11.33
CA GLY A 33 3.36 15.33 -10.96
C GLY A 33 3.02 13.85 -10.87
N HIS A 34 3.55 13.02 -11.76
CA HIS A 34 3.39 11.56 -11.70
C HIS A 34 4.12 10.94 -10.50
N HIS A 35 5.32 11.43 -10.18
CA HIS A 35 6.07 10.94 -9.00
C HIS A 35 5.34 11.19 -7.69
N LEU A 36 4.74 12.36 -7.51
CA LEU A 36 4.01 12.70 -6.28
C LEU A 36 2.80 11.77 -6.05
N LYS A 37 2.07 11.40 -7.10
CA LYS A 37 0.95 10.45 -7.01
C LYS A 37 1.42 9.05 -6.58
N ASN A 38 2.52 8.58 -7.13
CA ASN A 38 3.09 7.28 -6.77
C ASN A 38 3.57 7.24 -5.31
N VAL A 39 4.16 8.32 -4.80
CA VAL A 39 4.60 8.41 -3.40
C VAL A 39 3.41 8.34 -2.44
N SER A 40 2.32 9.04 -2.73
CA SER A 40 1.09 8.97 -1.93
C SER A 40 0.54 7.55 -1.87
N PHE A 41 0.42 6.88 -3.01
CA PHE A 41 -0.03 5.48 -3.07
C PHE A 41 0.85 4.54 -2.24
N LEU A 42 2.18 4.68 -2.33
CA LEU A 42 3.13 3.86 -1.56
C LEU A 42 3.01 4.09 -0.04
N GLN A 43 2.76 5.33 0.38
CA GLN A 43 2.53 5.65 1.79
C GLN A 43 1.25 4.99 2.30
N ASP A 44 0.17 5.05 1.52
CA ASP A 44 -1.11 4.42 1.85
C ASP A 44 -0.99 2.91 1.88
N HIS A 45 -0.35 2.33 0.88
CA HIS A 45 -0.08 0.89 0.86
C HIS A 45 0.72 0.44 2.09
N SER A 46 1.77 1.17 2.46
CA SER A 46 2.57 0.87 3.65
C SER A 46 1.74 0.98 4.94
N ARG A 47 0.83 1.95 5.03
CA ARG A 47 -0.08 2.10 6.17
C ARG A 47 -1.07 0.94 6.23
N ALA A 48 -1.66 0.54 5.11
CA ALA A 48 -2.56 -0.60 5.01
C ALA A 48 -1.89 -1.91 5.44
N VAL A 49 -0.64 -2.15 5.02
CA VAL A 49 0.14 -3.32 5.45
C VAL A 49 0.37 -3.31 6.97
N ARG A 50 0.66 -2.14 7.57
CA ARG A 50 0.82 -2.04 9.03
C ARG A 50 -0.49 -2.34 9.78
N ILE A 51 -1.62 -1.85 9.29
CA ILE A 51 -2.94 -2.15 9.85
C ILE A 51 -3.22 -3.64 9.77
N ALA A 52 -3.07 -4.24 8.58
CA ALA A 52 -3.28 -5.67 8.37
C ALA A 52 -2.39 -6.54 9.27
N SER A 53 -1.11 -6.18 9.40
CA SER A 53 -0.16 -6.90 10.26
C SER A 53 -0.49 -6.76 11.74
N ARG A 54 -0.95 -5.58 12.17
CA ARG A 54 -1.40 -5.35 13.55
C ARG A 54 -2.60 -6.22 13.90
N GLU A 55 -3.62 -6.24 13.04
CA GLU A 55 -4.83 -7.04 13.24
C GLU A 55 -4.53 -8.54 13.18
N MET A 56 -3.72 -8.99 12.23
CA MET A 56 -3.25 -10.37 12.15
C MET A 56 -2.53 -10.81 13.43
N ASN A 57 -1.63 -9.98 13.95
CA ASN A 57 -0.89 -10.27 15.18
C ASN A 57 -1.80 -10.21 16.42
N ALA A 58 -2.82 -9.36 16.44
CA ALA A 58 -3.79 -9.32 17.51
C ALA A 58 -4.60 -10.62 17.56
N LEU A 59 -5.09 -11.10 16.42
CA LEU A 59 -5.81 -12.37 16.31
C LEU A 59 -4.94 -13.57 16.74
N ARG A 60 -3.71 -13.63 16.29
CA ARG A 60 -2.77 -14.72 16.66
C ARG A 60 -2.43 -14.79 18.15
N ARG A 61 -2.59 -13.69 18.90
CA ARG A 61 -2.36 -13.65 20.35
C ARG A 61 -3.57 -14.05 21.18
N MET A 62 -4.73 -14.22 20.55
CA MET A 62 -5.93 -14.68 21.25
C MET A 62 -5.74 -16.15 21.65
N THR A 63 -6.14 -16.47 22.87
CA THR A 63 -6.07 -17.83 23.39
C THR A 63 -7.27 -18.66 22.96
N SER A 64 -8.44 -18.02 22.83
CA SER A 64 -9.67 -18.62 22.32
C SER A 64 -9.87 -18.31 20.85
N LEU A 65 -10.64 -19.17 20.17
CA LEU A 65 -11.01 -18.94 18.77
C LEU A 65 -11.77 -17.62 18.65
N PRO A 66 -11.30 -16.66 17.84
CA PRO A 66 -12.01 -15.40 17.64
C PRO A 66 -13.28 -15.58 16.82
N GLU A 67 -14.11 -14.54 16.76
CA GLU A 67 -15.27 -14.49 15.87
C GLU A 67 -14.87 -14.74 14.41
N GLU A 68 -15.72 -15.43 13.65
CA GLU A 68 -15.44 -15.80 12.26
C GLU A 68 -15.16 -14.58 11.39
N GLU A 69 -15.84 -13.46 11.66
CA GLU A 69 -15.64 -12.22 10.93
C GLU A 69 -15.67 -11.02 11.88
N LYS A 70 -14.69 -10.13 11.71
CA LYS A 70 -14.61 -8.88 12.44
C LYS A 70 -14.21 -7.75 11.49
N GLU A 71 -14.96 -6.66 11.57
CA GLU A 71 -14.71 -5.46 10.78
C GLU A 71 -14.23 -4.30 11.65
N GLY A 72 -13.51 -3.39 11.04
CA GLY A 72 -13.13 -2.15 11.69
C GLY A 72 -12.71 -1.08 10.68
N SER A 73 -12.56 0.13 11.18
CA SER A 73 -12.12 1.26 10.37
C SER A 73 -11.16 2.15 11.15
N GLU A 74 -10.19 2.72 10.45
CA GLU A 74 -9.26 3.70 10.97
C GLU A 74 -9.03 4.75 9.88
N ASP A 75 -9.57 5.98 10.09
CA ASP A 75 -9.53 7.06 9.11
C ASP A 75 -10.22 6.63 7.79
N ARG A 76 -9.53 6.65 6.66
CA ARG A 76 -10.03 6.20 5.35
C ARG A 76 -9.80 4.72 5.05
N PHE A 77 -9.19 3.98 5.97
CA PHE A 77 -8.92 2.56 5.85
C PHE A 77 -10.03 1.76 6.53
N THR A 78 -10.59 0.81 5.82
CA THR A 78 -11.50 -0.20 6.37
C THR A 78 -10.83 -1.55 6.30
N TRP A 79 -11.01 -2.38 7.32
CA TRP A 79 -10.46 -3.71 7.33
C TRP A 79 -11.50 -4.73 7.76
N VAL A 80 -11.35 -5.91 7.19
CA VAL A 80 -12.15 -7.09 7.52
C VAL A 80 -11.18 -8.22 7.83
N SER A 81 -11.35 -8.87 8.96
CA SER A 81 -10.64 -10.09 9.31
C SER A 81 -11.60 -11.26 9.31
N GLN A 82 -11.16 -12.37 8.74
CA GLN A 82 -11.92 -13.62 8.69
C GLN A 82 -11.08 -14.75 9.28
N VAL A 83 -11.71 -15.57 10.08
CA VAL A 83 -11.09 -16.76 10.68
C VAL A 83 -11.91 -17.96 10.24
N ASN A 84 -11.24 -18.92 9.62
CA ASN A 84 -11.87 -20.11 9.08
C ASN A 84 -11.11 -21.35 9.56
N THR A 85 -11.84 -22.31 10.09
CA THR A 85 -11.33 -23.61 10.57
C THR A 85 -11.57 -24.75 9.59
N ASP A 86 -12.33 -24.52 8.51
CA ASP A 86 -12.72 -25.56 7.57
C ASP A 86 -11.52 -26.19 6.86
N GLY A 87 -11.51 -27.52 6.81
CA GLY A 87 -10.49 -28.29 6.11
C GLY A 87 -9.11 -28.31 6.78
N LEU A 88 -9.02 -27.88 8.04
CA LEU A 88 -7.77 -27.89 8.82
C LEU A 88 -7.74 -28.98 9.90
N ASP A 89 -8.82 -29.78 10.02
CA ASP A 89 -8.97 -30.83 11.04
C ASP A 89 -7.91 -31.94 10.92
N GLU A 90 -7.36 -32.14 9.72
CA GLU A 90 -6.32 -33.13 9.42
C GLU A 90 -4.93 -32.48 9.20
N TRP A 91 -4.60 -31.41 9.93
CA TRP A 91 -3.28 -30.79 9.77
C TRP A 91 -2.17 -31.75 10.23
N PRO A 92 -1.22 -32.11 9.36
CA PRO A 92 -0.16 -33.07 9.72
C PRO A 92 0.67 -32.53 10.89
N GLY A 93 0.66 -33.27 12.02
CA GLY A 93 1.47 -32.92 13.18
C GLY A 93 0.78 -32.08 14.25
N LEU A 94 -0.49 -31.71 14.07
CA LEU A 94 -1.31 -31.15 15.13
C LEU A 94 -2.16 -32.28 15.77
N ASP A 95 -1.98 -32.48 17.06
CA ASP A 95 -2.85 -33.30 17.85
C ASP A 95 -4.00 -32.43 18.38
N SER A 96 -5.20 -32.98 18.46
CA SER A 96 -6.39 -32.30 18.98
C SER A 96 -6.23 -31.77 20.42
N SER A 97 -5.18 -32.22 21.13
CA SER A 97 -4.80 -31.67 22.43
C SER A 97 -4.05 -30.32 22.35
N THR A 98 -3.54 -29.95 21.18
CA THR A 98 -2.69 -28.76 21.01
C THR A 98 -3.51 -27.50 20.73
N GLY A 99 -4.74 -27.65 20.21
CA GLY A 99 -5.64 -26.57 19.90
C GLY A 99 -6.30 -26.71 18.52
N THR A 100 -7.16 -25.75 18.19
CA THR A 100 -7.87 -25.70 16.91
C THR A 100 -7.07 -24.87 15.91
N PRO A 101 -6.59 -25.47 14.81
CA PRO A 101 -5.94 -24.72 13.74
C PRO A 101 -6.98 -23.88 13.00
N ALA A 102 -6.63 -22.65 12.65
CA ALA A 102 -7.48 -21.78 11.86
C ALA A 102 -6.66 -20.99 10.85
N ARG A 103 -7.24 -20.77 9.68
CA ARG A 103 -6.76 -19.81 8.69
C ARG A 103 -7.27 -18.43 9.07
N ILE A 104 -6.38 -17.48 9.12
CA ILE A 104 -6.70 -16.08 9.39
C ILE A 104 -6.43 -15.30 8.12
N SER A 105 -7.39 -14.55 7.65
CA SER A 105 -7.19 -13.59 6.56
C SER A 105 -7.57 -12.19 7.04
N VAL A 106 -6.77 -11.20 6.66
CA VAL A 106 -7.05 -9.79 6.94
C VAL A 106 -6.98 -9.02 5.63
N THR A 107 -8.06 -8.36 5.31
CA THR A 107 -8.17 -7.51 4.13
C THR A 107 -8.31 -6.06 4.57
N VAL A 108 -7.43 -5.18 4.10
CA VAL A 108 -7.51 -3.73 4.31
C VAL A 108 -7.76 -3.06 2.98
N GLN A 109 -8.76 -2.18 2.93
CA GLN A 109 -9.11 -1.39 1.76
C GLN A 109 -9.05 0.10 2.13
N TRP A 110 -8.67 0.92 1.17
CA TRP A 110 -8.74 2.37 1.30
C TRP A 110 -9.21 2.99 -0.01
N SER A 111 -9.94 4.07 0.11
CA SER A 111 -10.38 4.86 -1.04
C SER A 111 -10.12 6.33 -0.77
N ASP A 112 -9.78 7.06 -1.80
CA ASP A 112 -9.80 8.52 -1.75
C ASP A 112 -11.25 9.00 -1.80
N SER A 113 -11.59 10.02 -1.02
CA SER A 113 -12.95 10.57 -0.92
C SER A 113 -13.54 11.04 -2.25
N GLU A 114 -12.72 11.18 -3.29
CA GLU A 114 -13.11 11.63 -4.63
C GLU A 114 -12.88 10.57 -5.73
N GLY A 115 -12.68 9.29 -5.38
CA GLY A 115 -12.41 8.25 -6.38
C GLY A 115 -11.07 8.43 -7.10
N GLY A 116 -10.13 9.11 -6.45
CA GLY A 116 -8.80 9.41 -6.97
C GLY A 116 -7.91 8.17 -7.10
N PRO A 117 -6.72 8.31 -7.69
CA PRO A 117 -5.80 7.20 -7.97
C PRO A 117 -5.18 6.53 -6.73
N SER A 118 -5.53 6.98 -5.53
CA SER A 118 -5.02 6.46 -4.25
C SER A 118 -5.90 5.38 -3.60
N SER A 119 -6.80 4.74 -4.35
CA SER A 119 -7.55 3.60 -3.82
C SER A 119 -6.75 2.31 -3.97
N GLY A 120 -6.86 1.41 -2.99
CA GLY A 120 -6.15 0.15 -3.03
C GLY A 120 -6.68 -0.87 -2.02
N LYS A 121 -6.11 -2.06 -2.10
CA LYS A 121 -6.44 -3.20 -1.25
C LYS A 121 -5.18 -3.97 -0.91
N VAL A 122 -5.06 -4.36 0.34
CA VAL A 122 -4.03 -5.28 0.84
C VAL A 122 -4.74 -6.47 1.45
N HIS A 123 -4.25 -7.67 1.15
CA HIS A 123 -4.73 -8.92 1.71
C HIS A 123 -3.57 -9.70 2.31
N LEU A 124 -3.72 -10.14 3.56
CA LEU A 124 -2.76 -10.99 4.26
C LEU A 124 -3.45 -12.26 4.70
N ASP A 125 -2.80 -13.38 4.41
CA ASP A 125 -3.19 -14.70 4.89
C ASP A 125 -2.17 -15.24 5.89
N GLY A 126 -2.67 -16.01 6.86
CA GLY A 126 -1.84 -16.66 7.84
C GLY A 126 -2.58 -17.78 8.54
N PHE A 127 -1.88 -18.45 9.45
CA PHE A 127 -2.45 -19.51 10.27
C PHE A 127 -2.21 -19.21 11.74
N GLY A 128 -3.14 -19.66 12.57
CA GLY A 128 -3.06 -19.64 14.01
C GLY A 128 -3.52 -20.96 14.59
N VAL A 129 -3.15 -21.23 15.84
CA VAL A 129 -3.67 -22.34 16.62
C VAL A 129 -4.26 -21.76 17.90
N PHE A 130 -5.52 -22.04 18.14
CA PHE A 130 -6.28 -21.47 19.24
C PHE A 130 -6.62 -22.57 20.24
N GLY A 131 -6.53 -22.24 21.53
CA GLY A 131 -6.88 -23.18 22.59
C GLY A 131 -8.36 -23.58 22.51
N THR A 132 -8.64 -24.84 22.76
CA THR A 132 -10.01 -25.31 23.00
C THR A 132 -10.43 -24.85 24.38
N GLU A 133 -11.46 -24.03 24.50
CA GLU A 133 -12.12 -23.81 25.79
C GLU A 133 -12.64 -25.14 26.33
N LYS A 134 -12.22 -25.46 27.57
CA LYS A 134 -12.82 -26.55 28.32
C LYS A 134 -14.06 -26.08 29.02
#